data_25679d5b7528762dd8381148b065c48a
#
_entry.id   25679d5b7528762dd8381148b065c48a
#
_cell.length_a   1.000
_cell.length_b   1.000
_cell.length_c   1.000
_cell.angle_alpha   90.00
_cell.angle_beta   90.00
_cell.angle_gamma   90.00
#
_symmetry.space_group_name_H-M   'P 1'
#
loop_
_entity.id
_entity.type
_entity.pdbx_description
1 polymer ?
#
loop_
_entity_poly.entity_id
_entity_poly.type
_entity_poly.pdbx_seq_one_letter_code
_entity_poly.pdbx_strand_id
1 'polypeptide(L)'
;LMSLPLMLLTSRTDRRVLLIGIFSLFTLSHLLSYFAWSFDVLLLSRAGVALAHALFWSITASMAVRLAPAGKRAQALGLIATATALASVLGLPLGRIIGQAFGWRVTFLLIGAGAFVLLWLIVKMIPQVSSEQAGTIKSLPGLLRRPALTGLYLLVVTIVTAHFAAFTYIEPFVVNVAGFGGNFATALLLVLGGAGIFGSILFGKLGTLHASTLI
;
A
#
# COMPACT_ATOMS: atom_id res chain seq x y z
N LEU A 1 -8.99 -7.93 -1.92
CA LEU A 1 -10.01 -8.62 -2.74
C LEU A 1 -10.40 -7.81 -3.98
N MET A 2 -10.50 -6.47 -3.89
CA MET A 2 -10.88 -5.61 -5.03
C MET A 2 -9.76 -5.36 -6.05
N SER A 3 -8.51 -5.63 -5.74
CA SER A 3 -7.37 -5.38 -6.65
C SER A 3 -7.44 -6.16 -7.97
N LEU A 4 -7.84 -7.43 -7.92
CA LEU A 4 -7.98 -8.27 -9.12
C LEU A 4 -9.10 -7.79 -10.06
N PRO A 5 -10.36 -7.58 -9.62
CA PRO A 5 -11.41 -7.05 -10.47
C PRO A 5 -11.04 -5.69 -11.07
N LEU A 6 -10.51 -4.78 -10.25
CA LEU A 6 -10.13 -3.44 -10.70
C LEU A 6 -8.97 -3.46 -11.69
N MET A 7 -7.98 -4.33 -11.48
CA MET A 7 -6.87 -4.53 -12.43
C MET A 7 -7.38 -4.99 -13.80
N LEU A 8 -8.35 -5.89 -13.83
CA LEU A 8 -8.93 -6.41 -15.07
C LEU A 8 -9.80 -5.35 -15.78
N LEU A 9 -10.58 -4.59 -15.03
CA LEU A 9 -11.39 -3.49 -15.57
C LEU A 9 -10.52 -2.40 -16.20
N THR A 10 -9.36 -2.11 -15.58
CA THR A 10 -8.43 -1.07 -16.03
C THR A 10 -7.32 -1.61 -16.94
N SER A 11 -7.38 -2.88 -17.35
CA SER A 11 -6.33 -3.57 -18.11
C SER A 11 -6.00 -2.90 -19.45
N ARG A 12 -7.00 -2.25 -20.07
CA ARG A 12 -6.87 -1.55 -21.36
C ARG A 12 -6.51 -0.07 -21.23
N THR A 13 -6.51 0.46 -20.02
CA THR A 13 -6.23 1.88 -19.78
C THR A 13 -4.72 2.12 -19.81
N ASP A 14 -4.28 3.21 -20.45
CA ASP A 14 -2.90 3.66 -20.38
C ASP A 14 -2.45 3.80 -18.92
N ARG A 15 -1.27 3.28 -18.59
CA ARG A 15 -0.78 3.21 -17.22
C ARG A 15 -0.53 4.59 -16.60
N ARG A 16 -0.15 5.57 -17.41
CA ARG A 16 0.00 6.96 -16.96
C ARG A 16 -1.36 7.56 -16.62
N VAL A 17 -2.36 7.40 -17.47
CA VAL A 17 -3.73 7.89 -17.23
C VAL A 17 -4.30 7.24 -15.98
N LEU A 18 -4.08 5.94 -15.81
CA LEU A 18 -4.52 5.21 -14.62
C LEU A 18 -3.85 5.73 -13.34
N LEU A 19 -2.53 6.00 -13.35
CA LEU A 19 -1.84 6.59 -12.22
C LEU A 19 -2.38 7.99 -11.88
N ILE A 20 -2.59 8.83 -12.87
CA ILE A 20 -3.18 10.15 -12.68
C ILE A 20 -4.56 10.02 -12.03
N GLY A 21 -5.40 9.12 -12.51
CA GLY A 21 -6.72 8.83 -11.92
C GLY A 21 -6.63 8.35 -10.47
N ILE A 22 -5.71 7.42 -10.18
CA ILE A 22 -5.47 6.89 -8.83
C ILE A 22 -5.06 8.01 -7.86
N PHE A 23 -4.05 8.82 -8.23
CA PHE A 23 -3.57 9.89 -7.36
C PHE A 23 -4.57 11.04 -7.24
N SER A 24 -5.36 11.32 -8.29
CA SER A 24 -6.47 12.27 -8.22
C SER A 24 -7.54 11.80 -7.24
N LEU A 25 -7.99 10.54 -7.35
CA LEU A 25 -8.96 9.94 -6.44
C LEU A 25 -8.43 9.95 -4.99
N PHE A 26 -7.17 9.57 -4.80
CA PHE A 26 -6.52 9.54 -3.49
C PHE A 26 -6.46 10.93 -2.85
N THR A 27 -6.02 11.95 -3.61
CA THR A 27 -5.96 13.35 -3.18
C THR A 27 -7.34 13.89 -2.81
N LEU A 28 -8.32 13.72 -3.70
CA LEU A 28 -9.70 14.17 -3.47
C LEU A 28 -10.32 13.48 -2.25
N SER A 29 -10.07 12.18 -2.06
CA SER A 29 -10.55 11.43 -0.90
C SER A 29 -9.94 11.95 0.40
N HIS A 30 -8.66 12.34 0.41
CA HIS A 30 -8.03 12.93 1.60
C HIS A 30 -8.53 14.35 1.89
N LEU A 31 -8.77 15.15 0.86
CA LEU A 31 -9.43 16.46 1.01
C LEU A 31 -10.86 16.30 1.55
N LEU A 32 -11.62 15.33 1.03
CA LEU A 32 -12.95 15.03 1.55
C LEU A 32 -12.90 14.58 3.02
N SER A 33 -11.87 13.84 3.43
CA SER A 33 -11.66 13.48 4.85
C SER A 33 -11.39 14.70 5.72
N TYR A 34 -10.59 15.64 5.23
CA TYR A 34 -10.31 16.89 5.96
C TYR A 34 -11.59 17.69 6.20
N PHE A 35 -12.44 17.83 5.18
CA PHE A 35 -13.71 18.56 5.26
C PHE A 35 -14.88 17.73 5.80
N ALA A 36 -14.67 16.48 6.20
CA ALA A 36 -15.76 15.60 6.63
C ALA A 36 -16.57 16.22 7.79
N TRP A 37 -17.85 16.47 7.54
CA TRP A 37 -18.83 17.03 8.50
C TRP A 37 -19.69 15.95 9.15
N SER A 38 -19.68 14.72 8.63
CA SER A 38 -20.39 13.57 9.17
C SER A 38 -19.55 12.31 9.06
N PHE A 39 -19.92 11.28 9.82
CA PHE A 39 -19.28 9.97 9.75
C PHE A 39 -19.44 9.33 8.37
N ASP A 40 -20.60 9.49 7.73
CA ASP A 40 -20.86 8.92 6.40
C ASP A 40 -19.94 9.51 5.32
N VAL A 41 -19.69 10.82 5.38
CA VAL A 41 -18.75 11.50 4.48
C VAL A 41 -17.33 11.00 4.71
N LEU A 42 -16.94 10.80 5.98
CA LEU A 42 -15.66 10.22 6.31
C LEU A 42 -15.56 8.78 5.76
N LEU A 43 -16.59 7.97 5.93
CA LEU A 43 -16.64 6.60 5.42
C LEU A 43 -16.52 6.56 3.89
N LEU A 44 -17.24 7.43 3.19
CA LEU A 44 -17.15 7.57 1.73
C LEU A 44 -15.73 7.92 1.29
N SER A 45 -15.09 8.86 2.00
CA SER A 45 -13.71 9.22 1.71
C SER A 45 -12.75 8.04 1.91
N ARG A 46 -12.97 7.21 2.94
CA ARG A 46 -12.17 5.98 3.17
C ARG A 46 -12.38 4.94 2.08
N ALA A 47 -13.61 4.81 1.57
CA ALA A 47 -13.88 3.95 0.41
C ALA A 47 -13.09 4.42 -0.83
N GLY A 48 -13.04 5.73 -1.09
CA GLY A 48 -12.23 6.29 -2.18
C GLY A 48 -10.73 6.00 -2.02
N VAL A 49 -10.19 6.18 -0.81
CA VAL A 49 -8.79 5.81 -0.50
C VAL A 49 -8.55 4.32 -0.72
N ALA A 50 -9.46 3.45 -0.28
CA ALA A 50 -9.33 2.00 -0.44
C ALA A 50 -9.31 1.58 -1.92
N LEU A 51 -10.16 2.19 -2.76
CA LEU A 51 -10.19 1.97 -4.21
C LEU A 51 -8.87 2.42 -4.87
N ALA A 52 -8.40 3.62 -4.53
CA ALA A 52 -7.13 4.13 -5.04
C ALA A 52 -5.96 3.21 -4.65
N HIS A 53 -5.93 2.73 -3.40
CA HIS A 53 -4.92 1.79 -2.90
C HIS A 53 -4.95 0.45 -3.62
N ALA A 54 -6.15 -0.13 -3.82
CA ALA A 54 -6.31 -1.40 -4.49
C ALA A 54 -5.79 -1.35 -5.95
N LEU A 55 -6.08 -0.25 -6.66
CA LEU A 55 -5.57 -0.01 -8.01
C LEU A 55 -4.06 0.23 -8.01
N PHE A 56 -3.55 1.06 -7.10
CA PHE A 56 -2.14 1.39 -7.01
C PHE A 56 -1.28 0.14 -6.85
N TRP A 57 -1.57 -0.71 -5.87
CA TRP A 57 -0.80 -1.92 -5.63
C TRP A 57 -0.90 -2.96 -6.75
N SER A 58 -2.00 -2.95 -7.52
CA SER A 58 -2.16 -3.86 -8.66
C SER A 58 -1.22 -3.57 -9.83
N ILE A 59 -0.73 -2.32 -9.95
CA ILE A 59 0.08 -1.88 -11.10
C ILE A 59 1.51 -1.48 -10.73
N THR A 60 1.77 -1.14 -9.46
CA THR A 60 3.04 -0.52 -9.04
C THR A 60 4.26 -1.35 -9.37
N ALA A 61 4.26 -2.64 -9.02
CA ALA A 61 5.39 -3.52 -9.27
C ALA A 61 5.69 -3.68 -10.77
N SER A 62 4.65 -3.88 -11.58
CA SER A 62 4.80 -4.02 -13.04
C SER A 62 5.32 -2.73 -13.68
N MET A 63 4.82 -1.57 -13.24
CA MET A 63 5.29 -0.28 -13.72
C MET A 63 6.74 0.00 -13.33
N ALA A 64 7.13 -0.29 -12.09
CA ALA A 64 8.50 -0.10 -11.65
C ALA A 64 9.49 -0.91 -12.48
N VAL A 65 9.15 -2.17 -12.78
CA VAL A 65 9.98 -3.03 -13.64
C VAL A 65 10.06 -2.50 -15.08
N ARG A 66 8.97 -1.93 -15.59
CA ARG A 66 8.94 -1.39 -16.97
C ARG A 66 9.69 -0.07 -17.13
N LEU A 67 9.62 0.80 -16.13
CA LEU A 67 10.30 2.10 -16.13
C LEU A 67 11.76 2.00 -15.71
N ALA A 68 12.16 0.88 -15.11
CA ALA A 68 13.54 0.67 -14.68
C ALA A 68 14.49 0.56 -15.88
N PRO A 69 15.66 1.24 -15.84
CA PRO A 69 16.72 1.04 -16.83
C PRO A 69 17.14 -0.42 -16.93
N ALA A 70 17.72 -0.79 -18.08
CA ALA A 70 18.22 -2.14 -18.31
C ALA A 70 19.16 -2.57 -17.17
N GLY A 71 18.97 -3.78 -16.65
CA GLY A 71 19.75 -4.33 -15.52
C GLY A 71 19.36 -3.83 -14.13
N LYS A 72 18.47 -2.83 -13.98
CA LYS A 72 18.09 -2.25 -12.67
C LYS A 72 16.70 -2.64 -12.16
N ARG A 73 16.06 -3.65 -12.76
CA ARG A 73 14.71 -4.11 -12.38
C ARG A 73 14.62 -4.55 -10.91
N ALA A 74 15.59 -5.32 -10.43
CA ALA A 74 15.66 -5.75 -9.04
C ALA A 74 15.82 -4.55 -8.07
N GLN A 75 16.62 -3.55 -8.46
CA GLN A 75 16.79 -2.32 -7.69
C GLN A 75 15.49 -1.52 -7.60
N ALA A 76 14.72 -1.43 -8.68
CA ALA A 76 13.43 -0.73 -8.68
C ALA A 76 12.42 -1.39 -7.72
N LEU A 77 12.34 -2.73 -7.71
CA LEU A 77 11.51 -3.47 -6.74
C LEU A 77 12.00 -3.32 -5.31
N GLY A 78 13.33 -3.32 -5.11
CA GLY A 78 13.94 -3.06 -3.81
C GLY A 78 13.61 -1.67 -3.25
N LEU A 79 13.57 -0.63 -4.10
CA LEU A 79 13.16 0.71 -3.70
C LEU A 79 11.70 0.76 -3.23
N ILE A 80 10.79 0.04 -3.90
CA ILE A 80 9.38 -0.06 -3.46
C ILE A 80 9.32 -0.73 -2.08
N ALA A 81 10.03 -1.84 -1.89
CA ALA A 81 10.05 -2.55 -0.62
C ALA A 81 10.59 -1.67 0.51
N THR A 82 11.70 -0.96 0.26
CA THR A 82 12.30 -0.01 1.21
C THR A 82 11.34 1.14 1.54
N ALA A 83 10.70 1.74 0.53
CA ALA A 83 9.74 2.81 0.73
C ALA A 83 8.52 2.34 1.55
N THR A 84 8.03 1.13 1.29
CA THR A 84 6.92 0.52 2.04
C THR A 84 7.30 0.28 3.50
N ALA A 85 8.49 -0.26 3.75
CA ALA A 85 9.00 -0.47 5.10
C ALA A 85 9.16 0.86 5.85
N LEU A 86 9.74 1.87 5.20
CA LEU A 86 9.91 3.21 5.78
C LEU A 86 8.57 3.87 6.09
N ALA A 87 7.59 3.75 5.19
CA ALA A 87 6.23 4.25 5.40
C ALA A 87 5.54 3.55 6.59
N SER A 88 5.75 2.24 6.77
CA SER A 88 5.21 1.49 7.91
C SER A 88 5.83 1.91 9.23
N VAL A 89 7.15 2.17 9.26
CA VAL A 89 7.85 2.57 10.48
C VAL A 89 7.51 4.01 10.88
N LEU A 90 7.52 4.93 9.92
CA LEU A 90 7.36 6.36 10.20
C LEU A 90 5.91 6.84 10.09
N GLY A 91 5.11 6.24 9.22
CA GLY A 91 3.79 6.74 8.86
C GLY A 91 2.83 6.78 10.04
N LEU A 92 2.73 5.69 10.81
CA LEU A 92 1.84 5.62 11.95
C LEU A 92 2.26 6.52 13.12
N PRO A 93 3.53 6.49 13.58
CA PRO A 93 3.98 7.40 14.63
C PRO A 93 3.84 8.88 14.24
N LEU A 94 4.22 9.24 13.01
CA LEU A 94 4.06 10.61 12.52
C LEU A 94 2.60 11.02 12.44
N GLY A 95 1.74 10.15 11.89
CA GLY A 95 0.30 10.38 11.80
C GLY A 95 -0.32 10.60 13.18
N ARG A 96 0.12 9.82 14.17
CA ARG A 96 -0.32 9.97 15.56
C ARG A 96 0.15 11.29 16.18
N ILE A 97 1.45 11.63 16.08
CA ILE A 97 2.01 12.87 16.63
C ILE A 97 1.30 14.08 16.03
N ILE A 98 1.15 14.12 14.71
CA ILE A 98 0.45 15.19 14.00
C ILE A 98 -1.01 15.25 14.43
N GLY A 99 -1.68 14.10 14.49
CA GLY A 99 -3.08 14.01 14.90
C GLY A 99 -3.33 14.48 16.32
N GLN A 100 -2.41 14.22 17.23
CA GLN A 100 -2.50 14.69 18.63
C GLN A 100 -2.17 16.20 18.75
N ALA A 101 -1.19 16.70 17.99
CA ALA A 101 -0.77 18.09 18.07
C ALA A 101 -1.72 19.06 17.35
N PHE A 102 -2.23 18.67 16.18
CA PHE A 102 -2.96 19.55 15.26
C PHE A 102 -4.38 19.04 14.94
N GLY A 103 -4.75 17.89 15.46
CA GLY A 103 -6.02 17.22 15.17
C GLY A 103 -5.93 16.31 13.94
N TRP A 104 -6.77 15.26 13.95
CA TRP A 104 -6.77 14.20 12.94
C TRP A 104 -7.05 14.70 11.50
N ARG A 105 -7.83 15.78 11.36
CA ARG A 105 -8.12 16.39 10.05
C ARG A 105 -6.86 16.90 9.36
N VAL A 106 -5.96 17.52 10.11
CA VAL A 106 -4.69 18.04 9.56
C VAL A 106 -3.81 16.92 9.04
N THR A 107 -3.84 15.75 9.67
CA THR A 107 -3.12 14.56 9.16
C THR A 107 -3.60 14.20 7.75
N PHE A 108 -4.91 14.19 7.51
CA PHE A 108 -5.44 13.92 6.18
C PHE A 108 -5.10 15.01 5.16
N LEU A 109 -5.11 16.28 5.58
CA LEU A 109 -4.71 17.39 4.72
C LEU A 109 -3.26 17.24 4.26
N LEU A 110 -2.33 16.93 5.17
CA LEU A 110 -0.92 16.76 4.86
C LEU A 110 -0.67 15.57 3.91
N ILE A 111 -1.36 14.45 4.12
CA ILE A 111 -1.29 13.30 3.20
C ILE A 111 -1.85 13.69 1.83
N GLY A 112 -2.98 14.39 1.78
CA GLY A 112 -3.58 14.88 0.55
C GLY A 112 -2.67 15.86 -0.20
N ALA A 113 -2.03 16.78 0.51
CA ALA A 113 -1.06 17.72 -0.07
C ALA A 113 0.16 16.99 -0.65
N GLY A 114 0.71 16.03 0.07
CA GLY A 114 1.80 15.19 -0.43
C GLY A 114 1.40 14.40 -1.67
N ALA A 115 0.19 13.83 -1.67
CA ALA A 115 -0.36 13.12 -2.83
C ALA A 115 -0.56 14.04 -4.04
N PHE A 116 -1.00 15.29 -3.81
CA PHE A 116 -1.13 16.31 -4.86
C PHE A 116 0.21 16.68 -5.50
N VAL A 117 1.27 16.85 -4.69
CA VAL A 117 2.63 17.07 -5.20
C VAL A 117 3.08 15.89 -6.06
N LEU A 118 2.85 14.65 -5.60
CA LEU A 118 3.16 13.46 -6.39
C LEU A 118 2.34 13.38 -7.68
N LEU A 119 1.06 13.73 -7.64
CA LEU A 119 0.20 13.82 -8.82
C LEU A 119 0.79 14.79 -9.86
N TRP A 120 1.20 15.96 -9.41
CA TRP A 120 1.84 16.97 -10.27
C TRP A 120 3.15 16.44 -10.90
N LEU A 121 3.99 15.74 -10.12
CA LEU A 121 5.21 15.11 -10.62
C LEU A 121 4.91 14.00 -11.63
N ILE A 122 3.89 13.15 -11.37
CA ILE A 122 3.45 12.09 -12.28
C ILE A 122 3.03 12.69 -13.63
N VAL A 123 2.24 13.76 -13.61
CA VAL A 123 1.78 14.44 -14.83
C VAL A 123 2.96 15.01 -15.62
N LYS A 124 3.97 15.53 -14.94
CA LYS A 124 5.13 16.16 -15.59
C LYS A 124 6.20 15.17 -16.05
N MET A 125 6.47 14.12 -15.30
CA MET A 125 7.66 13.29 -15.47
C MET A 125 7.38 11.92 -16.09
N ILE A 126 6.19 11.35 -15.91
CA ILE A 126 5.91 9.99 -16.41
C ILE A 126 5.50 10.05 -17.89
N PRO A 127 6.24 9.37 -18.77
CA PRO A 127 5.85 9.26 -20.18
C PRO A 127 4.60 8.40 -20.34
N GLN A 128 4.00 8.43 -21.53
CA GLN A 128 2.93 7.49 -21.88
C GLN A 128 3.47 6.05 -21.84
N VAL A 129 2.81 5.19 -21.09
CA VAL A 129 3.16 3.78 -20.95
C VAL A 129 1.96 2.96 -21.39
N SER A 130 2.02 2.48 -22.64
CA SER A 130 0.95 1.66 -23.20
C SER A 130 0.63 0.46 -22.31
N SER A 131 -0.66 0.14 -22.19
CA SER A 131 -1.09 -1.07 -21.49
C SER A 131 -0.64 -2.29 -22.29
N GLU A 132 0.10 -3.20 -21.68
CA GLU A 132 0.22 -4.56 -22.22
C GLU A 132 -1.13 -5.27 -22.02
N GLN A 133 -1.45 -6.19 -22.93
CA GLN A 133 -2.64 -7.00 -22.82
C GLN A 133 -2.62 -7.77 -21.49
N ALA A 134 -3.28 -7.22 -20.50
CA ALA A 134 -3.54 -7.96 -19.26
C ALA A 134 -4.54 -9.08 -19.58
N GLY A 135 -4.41 -10.19 -18.87
CA GLY A 135 -5.31 -11.33 -19.03
C GLY A 135 -6.78 -10.91 -19.01
N THR A 136 -7.60 -11.61 -19.74
CA THR A 136 -9.04 -11.35 -19.81
C THR A 136 -9.74 -11.87 -18.54
N ILE A 137 -10.83 -11.23 -18.11
CA ILE A 137 -11.68 -11.73 -17.00
C ILE A 137 -12.05 -13.22 -17.19
N LYS A 138 -12.18 -13.65 -18.44
CA LYS A 138 -12.45 -15.06 -18.80
C LYS A 138 -11.35 -16.04 -18.37
N SER A 139 -10.12 -15.58 -18.12
CA SER A 139 -9.00 -16.43 -17.65
C SER A 139 -9.00 -16.68 -16.14
N LEU A 140 -9.76 -15.89 -15.36
CA LEU A 140 -9.82 -16.01 -13.90
C LEU A 140 -10.26 -17.41 -13.41
N PRO A 141 -11.32 -18.04 -13.94
CA PRO A 141 -11.69 -19.37 -13.47
C PRO A 141 -10.61 -20.42 -13.71
N GLY A 142 -9.84 -20.29 -14.80
CA GLY A 142 -8.70 -21.16 -15.10
C GLY A 142 -7.53 -20.97 -14.12
N LEU A 143 -7.30 -19.74 -13.67
CA LEU A 143 -6.26 -19.44 -12.67
C LEU A 143 -6.65 -19.99 -11.29
N LEU A 144 -7.91 -19.83 -10.88
CA LEU A 144 -8.42 -20.31 -9.60
C LEU A 144 -8.54 -21.85 -9.55
N ARG A 145 -8.55 -22.54 -10.69
CA ARG A 145 -8.48 -24.02 -10.75
C ARG A 145 -7.08 -24.58 -10.51
N ARG A 146 -6.05 -23.76 -10.48
CA ARG A 146 -4.67 -24.19 -10.19
C ARG A 146 -4.45 -24.20 -8.68
N PRO A 147 -4.33 -25.36 -8.01
CA PRO A 147 -4.31 -25.47 -6.55
C PRO A 147 -3.13 -24.68 -5.93
N ALA A 148 -1.97 -24.67 -6.59
CA ALA A 148 -0.81 -23.91 -6.13
C ALA A 148 -1.09 -22.39 -6.10
N LEU A 149 -1.75 -21.85 -7.12
CA LEU A 149 -2.09 -20.41 -7.15
C LEU A 149 -3.17 -20.07 -6.12
N THR A 150 -4.18 -20.92 -6.01
CA THR A 150 -5.25 -20.72 -5.02
C THR A 150 -4.70 -20.82 -3.60
N GLY A 151 -3.82 -21.79 -3.32
CA GLY A 151 -3.14 -21.91 -2.04
C GLY A 151 -2.30 -20.67 -1.71
N LEU A 152 -1.54 -20.14 -2.67
CA LEU A 152 -0.76 -18.92 -2.52
C LEU A 152 -1.68 -17.70 -2.24
N TYR A 153 -2.80 -17.56 -2.95
CA TYR A 153 -3.77 -16.50 -2.71
C TYR A 153 -4.36 -16.57 -1.30
N LEU A 154 -4.79 -17.74 -0.86
CA LEU A 154 -5.32 -17.93 0.49
C LEU A 154 -4.26 -17.61 1.55
N LEU A 155 -3.04 -18.08 1.36
CA LEU A 155 -1.93 -17.78 2.26
C LEU A 155 -1.69 -16.27 2.38
N VAL A 156 -1.61 -15.54 1.24
CA VAL A 156 -1.41 -14.09 1.23
C VAL A 156 -2.59 -13.38 1.92
N VAL A 157 -3.84 -13.76 1.62
CA VAL A 157 -5.02 -13.18 2.27
C VAL A 157 -4.97 -13.39 3.78
N THR A 158 -4.64 -14.59 4.24
CA THR A 158 -4.56 -14.90 5.67
C THR A 158 -3.47 -14.11 6.37
N ILE A 159 -2.24 -14.08 5.81
CA ILE A 159 -1.10 -13.36 6.39
C ILE A 159 -1.40 -11.86 6.43
N VAL A 160 -1.88 -11.28 5.33
CA VAL A 160 -2.16 -9.84 5.26
C VAL A 160 -3.28 -9.45 6.22
N THR A 161 -4.35 -10.26 6.32
CA THR A 161 -5.45 -10.02 7.25
C THR A 161 -4.98 -10.09 8.69
N ALA A 162 -4.20 -11.10 9.06
CA ALA A 162 -3.65 -11.25 10.41
C ALA A 162 -2.71 -10.09 10.75
N HIS A 163 -1.84 -9.71 9.82
CA HIS A 163 -0.91 -8.59 9.99
C HIS A 163 -1.65 -7.27 10.25
N PHE A 164 -2.62 -6.92 9.40
CA PHE A 164 -3.38 -5.67 9.58
C PHE A 164 -4.32 -5.70 10.78
N ALA A 165 -4.86 -6.86 11.14
CA ALA A 165 -5.64 -7.01 12.38
C ALA A 165 -4.76 -6.71 13.60
N ALA A 166 -3.58 -7.34 13.71
CA ALA A 166 -2.64 -7.07 14.79
C ALA A 166 -2.23 -5.60 14.82
N PHE A 167 -1.90 -5.03 13.66
CA PHE A 167 -1.45 -3.64 13.54
C PHE A 167 -2.52 -2.61 13.95
N THR A 168 -3.78 -2.86 13.57
CA THR A 168 -4.89 -1.95 13.88
C THR A 168 -5.29 -1.98 15.36
N TYR A 169 -5.21 -3.17 15.98
CA TYR A 169 -5.68 -3.34 17.34
C TYR A 169 -4.60 -3.23 18.42
N ILE A 170 -3.31 -3.12 18.04
CA ILE A 170 -2.22 -3.03 19.02
C ILE A 170 -2.33 -1.81 19.94
N GLU A 171 -2.68 -0.64 19.41
CA GLU A 171 -2.81 0.58 20.21
C GLU A 171 -4.01 0.54 21.14
N PRO A 172 -5.25 0.23 20.68
CA PRO A 172 -6.39 0.05 21.56
C PRO A 172 -6.16 -1.02 22.64
N PHE A 173 -5.52 -2.11 22.31
CA PHE A 173 -5.18 -3.17 23.27
C PHE A 173 -4.21 -2.67 24.33
N VAL A 174 -3.13 -2.03 23.94
CA VAL A 174 -2.08 -1.53 24.85
C VAL A 174 -2.64 -0.48 25.79
N VAL A 175 -3.44 0.45 25.28
CA VAL A 175 -3.96 1.57 26.08
C VAL A 175 -5.16 1.16 26.91
N ASN A 176 -6.15 0.46 26.33
CA ASN A 176 -7.44 0.23 26.98
C ASN A 176 -7.50 -1.10 27.75
N VAL A 177 -6.68 -2.10 27.36
CA VAL A 177 -6.70 -3.44 27.99
C VAL A 177 -5.49 -3.63 28.88
N ALA A 178 -4.28 -3.34 28.38
CA ALA A 178 -3.05 -3.53 29.13
C ALA A 178 -2.72 -2.34 30.07
N GLY A 179 -3.42 -1.21 29.95
CA GLY A 179 -3.24 -0.05 30.84
C GLY A 179 -1.94 0.73 30.66
N PHE A 180 -1.21 0.51 29.60
CA PHE A 180 0.02 1.26 29.31
C PHE A 180 -0.30 2.62 28.66
N GLY A 181 0.59 3.60 28.86
CA GLY A 181 0.44 4.92 28.25
C GLY A 181 0.63 4.93 26.74
N GLY A 182 0.09 5.94 26.06
CA GLY A 182 0.16 6.07 24.62
C GLY A 182 1.58 6.13 24.03
N ASN A 183 2.56 6.59 24.80
CA ASN A 183 3.97 6.59 24.38
C ASN A 183 4.53 5.16 24.25
N PHE A 184 4.07 4.24 25.09
CA PHE A 184 4.43 2.84 24.99
C PHE A 184 3.83 2.20 23.73
N ALA A 185 2.58 2.53 23.39
CA ALA A 185 1.97 2.09 22.13
C ALA A 185 2.76 2.60 20.91
N THR A 186 3.22 3.85 20.94
CA THR A 186 4.06 4.42 19.86
C THR A 186 5.40 3.67 19.75
N ALA A 187 6.05 3.35 20.87
CA ALA A 187 7.29 2.59 20.88
C ALA A 187 7.09 1.18 20.29
N LEU A 188 6.00 0.50 20.65
CA LEU A 188 5.67 -0.81 20.06
C LEU A 188 5.44 -0.75 18.55
N LEU A 189 4.76 0.28 18.05
CA LEU A 189 4.57 0.47 16.62
C LEU A 189 5.89 0.70 15.89
N LEU A 190 6.82 1.46 16.49
CA LEU A 190 8.17 1.64 15.95
C LEU A 190 8.96 0.34 15.92
N VAL A 191 8.90 -0.46 17.00
CA VAL A 191 9.55 -1.78 17.06
C VAL A 191 8.97 -2.72 16.00
N LEU A 192 7.66 -2.75 15.86
CA LEU A 192 6.97 -3.59 14.87
C LEU A 192 7.36 -3.21 13.43
N GLY A 193 7.39 -1.91 13.15
CA GLY A 193 7.85 -1.40 11.85
C GLY A 193 9.34 -1.69 11.61
N GLY A 194 10.18 -1.46 12.61
CA GLY A 194 11.61 -1.75 12.58
C GLY A 194 11.92 -3.23 12.36
N ALA A 195 11.14 -4.12 12.97
CA ALA A 195 11.23 -5.55 12.74
C ALA A 195 10.94 -5.93 11.27
N GLY A 196 10.02 -5.23 10.62
CA GLY A 196 9.74 -5.41 9.19
C GLY A 196 10.94 -5.02 8.30
N ILE A 197 11.64 -3.93 8.61
CA ILE A 197 12.87 -3.54 7.90
C ILE A 197 13.96 -4.60 8.12
N PHE A 198 14.17 -5.01 9.37
CA PHE A 198 15.17 -6.01 9.71
C PHE A 198 14.90 -7.34 9.02
N GLY A 199 13.64 -7.79 9.01
CA GLY A 199 13.20 -8.98 8.28
C GLY A 199 13.45 -8.88 6.77
N SER A 200 13.19 -7.73 6.17
CA SER A 200 13.44 -7.49 4.73
C SER A 200 14.94 -7.56 4.39
N ILE A 201 15.80 -6.99 5.24
CA ILE A 201 17.27 -7.05 5.07
C ILE A 201 17.76 -8.49 5.22
N LEU A 202 17.26 -9.19 6.23
CA LEU A 202 17.61 -10.59 6.48
C LEU A 202 17.20 -11.49 5.32
N PHE A 203 15.97 -11.33 4.83
CA PHE A 203 15.47 -12.05 3.65
C PHE A 203 16.31 -11.77 2.41
N GLY A 204 16.68 -10.52 2.18
CA GLY A 204 17.54 -10.14 1.05
C GLY A 204 18.91 -10.79 1.11
N LYS A 205 19.49 -10.96 2.31
CA LYS A 205 20.77 -11.66 2.51
C LYS A 205 20.65 -13.18 2.43
N LEU A 206 19.59 -13.75 2.99
CA LEU A 206 19.34 -15.20 3.00
C LEU A 206 18.83 -15.70 1.64
N GLY A 207 18.07 -14.90 0.90
CA GLY A 207 17.57 -15.25 -0.42
C GLY A 207 18.66 -15.41 -1.51
N THR A 208 19.88 -14.97 -1.22
CA THR A 208 21.06 -15.29 -2.04
C THR A 208 21.65 -16.67 -1.72
N LEU A 209 21.29 -17.27 -0.59
CA LEU A 209 21.64 -18.64 -0.21
C LEU A 209 20.57 -19.57 -0.80
N HIS A 210 20.88 -20.14 -1.97
CA HIS A 210 20.16 -21.22 -2.68
C HIS A 210 18.66 -21.34 -2.40
N ALA A 211 17.85 -20.96 -3.40
CA ALA A 211 16.39 -21.18 -3.41
C ALA A 211 16.00 -22.68 -3.21
N SER A 212 16.94 -23.60 -3.39
CA SER A 212 16.78 -25.05 -3.20
C SER A 212 16.77 -25.51 -1.75
N THR A 213 17.13 -24.67 -0.78
CA THR A 213 17.14 -25.01 0.66
C THR A 213 15.94 -24.44 1.43
N LEU A 214 15.03 -23.72 0.74
CA LEU A 214 13.86 -23.05 1.33
C LEU A 214 12.52 -23.61 0.84
N ILE A 215 12.54 -24.72 0.08
CA ILE A 215 11.34 -25.45 -0.37
C ILE A 215 11.28 -26.81 0.30
#